data_35afc14dbc729e19c56c4df83bf1a23d
#
_entry.id   35afc14dbc729e19c56c4df83bf1a23d
#
_cell.length_a   1.000
_cell.length_b   1.000
_cell.length_c   1.000
_cell.angle_alpha   90.00
_cell.angle_beta   90.00
_cell.angle_gamma   90.00
#
_symmetry.space_group_name_H-M   'P 1'
#
loop_
_entity.id
_entity.type
_entity.pdbx_description
1 polymer ?
#
loop_
_entity_poly.entity_id
_entity_poly.type
_entity_poly.pdbx_seq_one_letter_code
_entity_poly.pdbx_strand_id
1 'polypeptide(L)'
;NYDMGMDGASPLFAGACTEPQKELLWQKLQSPEHLWCACGLSTVDQSAPYYRRDGYWNGAVWMPYQWMFFKSALDAGLVDFAYRIADTALTLWQNECAESYCCFEHFMIESRRGAGWHQFSGLSSPIVQWFSAYYRPGTLTTGFDAFVRHTDWAPDNSTLNATLDFTAAGRSTVLAVLQPGSKAVTASVPCTVTTRHDGLLELTFALDAPCTVTISIHP
;
A
#
# COMPACT_ATOMS: atom_id res chain seq x y z
N ASN A 1 9.04 7.10 -26.34
CA ASN A 1 7.68 6.87 -25.88
C ASN A 1 7.26 8.06 -25.00
N TYR A 2 6.16 8.71 -25.35
CA TYR A 2 5.67 9.90 -24.64
C TYR A 2 4.52 9.58 -23.68
N ASP A 3 4.30 8.30 -23.43
CA ASP A 3 3.30 7.91 -22.44
C ASP A 3 3.86 8.11 -21.03
N MET A 4 3.26 9.03 -20.31
CA MET A 4 3.61 9.40 -18.93
C MET A 4 2.49 9.01 -17.96
N GLY A 5 1.62 8.10 -18.35
CA GLY A 5 0.58 7.56 -17.49
C GLY A 5 1.13 6.66 -16.39
N MET A 6 0.35 6.47 -15.36
CA MET A 6 0.67 5.55 -14.25
C MET A 6 0.89 4.12 -14.73
N ASP A 7 0.29 3.73 -15.87
CA ASP A 7 0.52 2.45 -16.53
C ASP A 7 1.99 2.19 -16.85
N GLY A 8 2.77 3.25 -17.11
CA GLY A 8 4.23 3.17 -17.29
C GLY A 8 5.00 2.66 -16.08
N ALA A 9 4.40 2.71 -14.89
CA ALA A 9 4.96 2.17 -13.65
C ALA A 9 4.47 0.74 -13.34
N SER A 10 3.54 0.19 -14.12
CA SER A 10 3.01 -1.17 -13.93
C SER A 10 4.08 -2.29 -13.95
N PRO A 11 5.22 -2.16 -14.66
CA PRO A 11 6.29 -3.15 -14.57
C PRO A 11 6.85 -3.36 -13.15
N LEU A 12 6.63 -2.43 -12.21
CA LEU A 12 7.02 -2.60 -10.81
C LEU A 12 6.32 -3.80 -10.16
N PHE A 13 4.98 -3.87 -10.28
CA PHE A 13 4.23 -4.98 -9.69
C PHE A 13 4.19 -6.24 -10.56
N ALA A 14 4.63 -6.13 -11.81
CA ALA A 14 4.82 -7.27 -12.69
C ALA A 14 6.21 -7.93 -12.55
N GLY A 15 7.10 -7.38 -11.72
CA GLY A 15 8.45 -7.88 -11.55
C GLY A 15 9.33 -7.76 -12.82
N ALA A 16 8.98 -6.86 -13.75
CA ALA A 16 9.58 -6.76 -15.08
C ALA A 16 10.60 -5.62 -15.20
N CYS A 17 10.99 -4.99 -14.10
CA CYS A 17 11.97 -3.90 -14.09
C CYS A 17 13.37 -4.39 -13.75
N THR A 18 14.38 -3.78 -14.39
CA THR A 18 15.75 -3.80 -13.88
C THR A 18 15.87 -2.90 -12.65
N GLU A 19 16.91 -3.09 -11.81
CA GLU A 19 17.08 -2.25 -10.60
C GLU A 19 17.14 -0.74 -10.89
N PRO A 20 17.89 -0.24 -11.92
CA PRO A 20 17.86 1.17 -12.25
C PRO A 20 16.47 1.69 -12.69
N GLN A 21 15.66 0.83 -13.34
CA GLN A 21 14.29 1.19 -13.73
C GLN A 21 13.38 1.26 -12.50
N LYS A 22 13.49 0.32 -11.56
CA LYS A 22 12.76 0.36 -10.29
C LYS A 22 13.04 1.65 -9.52
N GLU A 23 14.32 1.99 -9.37
CA GLU A 23 14.75 3.19 -8.66
C GLU A 23 14.14 4.45 -9.28
N LEU A 24 14.25 4.61 -10.60
CA LEU A 24 13.68 5.74 -11.33
C LEU A 24 12.15 5.82 -11.19
N LEU A 25 11.46 4.71 -11.29
CA LEU A 25 10.00 4.67 -11.18
C LEU A 25 9.55 5.01 -9.76
N TRP A 26 10.22 4.48 -8.72
CA TRP A 26 9.92 4.85 -7.33
C TRP A 26 10.18 6.32 -7.04
N GLN A 27 11.22 6.91 -7.60
CA GLN A 27 11.47 8.34 -7.50
C GLN A 27 10.32 9.15 -8.11
N LYS A 28 9.85 8.78 -9.31
CA LYS A 28 8.73 9.47 -9.98
C LYS A 28 7.40 9.31 -9.24
N LEU A 29 7.11 8.12 -8.72
CA LEU A 29 5.90 7.87 -7.95
C LEU A 29 5.86 8.71 -6.65
N GLN A 30 6.99 8.97 -6.02
CA GLN A 30 7.08 9.72 -4.78
C GLN A 30 7.20 11.23 -4.98
N SER A 31 7.51 11.68 -6.20
CA SER A 31 7.78 13.09 -6.50
C SER A 31 6.50 13.90 -6.72
N PRO A 32 6.34 15.05 -6.03
CA PRO A 32 5.23 15.96 -6.27
C PRO A 32 5.32 16.70 -7.62
N GLU A 33 6.48 16.67 -8.29
CA GLU A 33 6.66 17.20 -9.65
C GLU A 33 6.19 16.20 -10.72
N HIS A 34 5.96 14.94 -10.33
CA HIS A 34 5.60 13.84 -11.19
C HIS A 34 4.23 13.25 -10.81
N LEU A 35 4.22 12.09 -10.18
CA LEU A 35 2.98 11.35 -9.97
C LEU A 35 2.32 11.60 -8.61
N TRP A 36 3.07 12.03 -7.60
CA TRP A 36 2.49 12.29 -6.29
C TRP A 36 1.73 13.63 -6.23
N CYS A 37 0.48 13.62 -5.82
CA CYS A 37 -0.33 14.82 -5.63
C CYS A 37 -1.00 14.87 -4.25
N ALA A 38 -1.80 15.89 -3.99
CA ALA A 38 -2.48 16.07 -2.70
C ALA A 38 -3.51 14.96 -2.36
N CYS A 39 -3.90 14.15 -3.34
CA CYS A 39 -4.88 13.06 -3.21
C CYS A 39 -4.25 11.66 -3.33
N GLY A 40 -2.93 11.57 -3.48
CA GLY A 40 -2.21 10.32 -3.75
C GLY A 40 -1.52 10.35 -5.11
N LEU A 41 -1.53 9.22 -5.83
CA LEU A 41 -0.93 9.10 -7.15
C LEU A 41 -1.92 9.52 -8.24
N SER A 42 -1.56 10.53 -9.03
CA SER A 42 -2.33 10.92 -10.22
C SER A 42 -2.21 9.86 -11.32
N THR A 43 -3.22 9.73 -12.17
CA THR A 43 -3.21 8.77 -13.29
C THR A 43 -2.19 9.09 -14.36
N VAL A 44 -1.72 10.34 -14.42
CA VAL A 44 -0.73 10.83 -15.39
C VAL A 44 0.28 11.69 -14.66
N ASP A 45 1.54 11.61 -15.07
CA ASP A 45 2.61 12.50 -14.59
C ASP A 45 2.21 13.97 -14.78
N GLN A 46 2.27 14.75 -13.71
CA GLN A 46 1.83 16.15 -13.69
C GLN A 46 2.66 17.05 -14.63
N SER A 47 3.85 16.60 -15.06
CA SER A 47 4.68 17.27 -16.05
C SER A 47 4.27 16.95 -17.51
N ALA A 48 3.35 16.01 -17.73
CA ALA A 48 2.92 15.63 -19.07
C ALA A 48 2.10 16.75 -19.72
N PRO A 49 2.29 17.03 -21.02
CA PRO A 49 1.58 18.13 -21.70
C PRO A 49 0.06 17.91 -21.81
N TYR A 50 -0.42 16.69 -21.58
CA TYR A 50 -1.85 16.34 -21.60
C TYR A 50 -2.42 16.10 -20.19
N TYR A 51 -1.66 16.37 -19.13
CA TYR A 51 -2.15 16.32 -17.77
C TYR A 51 -3.24 17.39 -17.54
N ARG A 52 -4.30 17.00 -16.83
CA ARG A 52 -5.38 17.90 -16.40
C ARG A 52 -5.78 17.59 -14.97
N ARG A 53 -5.79 18.59 -14.11
CA ARG A 53 -6.22 18.45 -12.72
C ARG A 53 -7.65 17.97 -12.55
N ASP A 54 -8.51 18.29 -13.50
CA ASP A 54 -9.92 17.90 -13.60
C ASP A 54 -10.14 16.72 -14.55
N GLY A 55 -9.07 16.11 -15.04
CA GLY A 55 -9.13 15.05 -16.02
C GLY A 55 -9.54 13.71 -15.41
N TYR A 56 -10.37 12.96 -16.13
CA TYR A 56 -10.89 11.66 -15.71
C TYR A 56 -9.78 10.60 -15.61
N TRP A 57 -9.14 10.23 -16.74
CA TRP A 57 -8.01 9.32 -16.82
C TRP A 57 -6.68 10.01 -17.14
N ASN A 58 -6.65 11.32 -17.10
CA ASN A 58 -5.44 12.10 -17.32
C ASN A 58 -5.15 13.13 -16.22
N GLY A 59 -5.57 12.79 -14.99
CA GLY A 59 -5.32 13.61 -13.80
C GLY A 59 -5.86 13.00 -12.52
N ALA A 60 -7.15 12.71 -12.43
CA ALA A 60 -7.80 12.25 -11.20
C ALA A 60 -7.15 11.03 -10.53
N VAL A 61 -7.42 10.86 -9.24
CA VAL A 61 -6.87 9.77 -8.41
C VAL A 61 -7.89 8.65 -8.28
N TRP A 62 -7.44 7.42 -8.53
CA TRP A 62 -8.25 6.20 -8.52
C TRP A 62 -7.72 5.22 -7.50
N MET A 63 -8.53 4.79 -6.54
CA MET A 63 -8.11 3.96 -5.41
C MET A 63 -7.53 2.59 -5.81
N PRO A 64 -8.00 1.89 -6.86
CA PRO A 64 -7.38 0.63 -7.29
C PRO A 64 -5.91 0.76 -7.67
N TYR A 65 -5.52 1.84 -8.35
CA TYR A 65 -4.12 2.09 -8.68
C TYR A 65 -3.28 2.39 -7.44
N GLN A 66 -3.83 3.16 -6.49
CA GLN A 66 -3.18 3.41 -5.20
C GLN A 66 -2.89 2.08 -4.50
N TRP A 67 -3.85 1.15 -4.53
CA TRP A 67 -3.71 -0.15 -3.90
C TRP A 67 -2.60 -1.00 -4.55
N MET A 68 -2.50 -1.00 -5.88
CA MET A 68 -1.45 -1.74 -6.58
C MET A 68 -0.05 -1.24 -6.18
N PHE A 69 0.15 0.08 -6.12
CA PHE A 69 1.43 0.65 -5.71
C PHE A 69 1.69 0.53 -4.20
N PHE A 70 0.66 0.54 -3.39
CA PHE A 70 0.77 0.19 -1.97
C PHE A 70 1.34 -1.21 -1.76
N LYS A 71 0.79 -2.20 -2.45
CA LYS A 71 1.25 -3.59 -2.39
C LYS A 71 2.70 -3.72 -2.88
N SER A 72 3.02 -3.09 -4.01
CA SER A 72 4.38 -3.08 -4.55
C SER A 72 5.38 -2.35 -3.65
N ALA A 73 4.95 -1.30 -2.94
CA ALA A 73 5.80 -0.60 -1.99
C ALA A 73 6.14 -1.50 -0.78
N LEU A 74 5.22 -2.37 -0.34
CA LEU A 74 5.52 -3.39 0.67
C LEU A 74 6.56 -4.40 0.15
N ASP A 75 6.45 -4.87 -1.10
CA ASP A 75 7.43 -5.77 -1.72
C ASP A 75 8.81 -5.12 -1.90
N ALA A 76 8.85 -3.80 -2.08
CA ALA A 76 10.10 -3.05 -2.16
C ALA A 76 10.67 -2.63 -0.78
N GLY A 77 9.96 -2.91 0.32
CA GLY A 77 10.33 -2.46 1.66
C GLY A 77 10.23 -0.95 1.86
N LEU A 78 9.43 -0.25 1.02
CA LEU A 78 9.19 1.19 1.08
C LEU A 78 8.01 1.49 2.01
N VAL A 79 8.15 1.14 3.29
CA VAL A 79 7.07 1.16 4.29
C VAL A 79 6.45 2.54 4.51
N ASP A 80 7.27 3.59 4.50
CA ASP A 80 6.78 4.96 4.68
C ASP A 80 5.97 5.43 3.48
N PHE A 81 6.34 5.01 2.28
CA PHE A 81 5.58 5.32 1.08
C PHE A 81 4.27 4.53 1.02
N ALA A 82 4.29 3.25 1.40
CA ALA A 82 3.08 2.45 1.54
C ALA A 82 2.09 3.09 2.54
N TYR A 83 2.60 3.50 3.71
CA TYR A 83 1.80 4.21 4.70
C TYR A 83 1.24 5.53 4.16
N ARG A 84 2.08 6.33 3.49
CA ARG A 84 1.68 7.60 2.89
C ARG A 84 0.54 7.44 1.88
N ILE A 85 0.56 6.40 1.04
CA ILE A 85 -0.54 6.06 0.12
C ILE A 85 -1.82 5.78 0.91
N ALA A 86 -1.75 4.88 1.88
CA ALA A 86 -2.91 4.44 2.65
C ALA A 86 -3.52 5.58 3.48
N ASP A 87 -2.70 6.31 4.22
CA ASP A 87 -3.11 7.42 5.09
C ASP A 87 -3.75 8.57 4.31
N THR A 88 -3.15 8.93 3.15
CA THR A 88 -3.73 9.93 2.25
C THR A 88 -5.10 9.49 1.74
N ALA A 89 -5.23 8.25 1.30
CA ALA A 89 -6.49 7.72 0.78
C ALA A 89 -7.56 7.60 1.87
N LEU A 90 -7.19 7.12 3.06
CA LEU A 90 -8.10 7.02 4.21
C LEU A 90 -8.61 8.39 4.65
N THR A 91 -7.72 9.37 4.76
CA THR A 91 -8.08 10.75 5.12
C THR A 91 -9.01 11.39 4.09
N LEU A 92 -8.69 11.22 2.79
CA LEU A 92 -9.50 11.74 1.70
C LEU A 92 -10.91 11.14 1.71
N TRP A 93 -10.99 9.83 1.87
CA TRP A 93 -12.25 9.10 1.89
C TRP A 93 -13.08 9.42 3.13
N GLN A 94 -12.44 9.53 4.31
CA GLN A 94 -13.10 9.92 5.56
C GLN A 94 -13.76 11.30 5.44
N ASN A 95 -13.03 12.28 4.89
CA ASN A 95 -13.55 13.63 4.71
C ASN A 95 -14.75 13.66 3.74
N GLU A 96 -14.64 12.91 2.63
CA GLU A 96 -15.74 12.82 1.66
C GLU A 96 -16.97 12.15 2.26
N CYS A 97 -16.80 11.01 2.91
CA CYS A 97 -17.93 10.28 3.51
C CYS A 97 -18.60 11.03 4.66
N ALA A 98 -17.85 11.81 5.44
CA ALA A 98 -18.40 12.62 6.52
C ALA A 98 -19.39 13.68 6.02
N GLU A 99 -19.21 14.16 4.77
CA GLU A 99 -20.07 15.18 4.17
C GLU A 99 -21.15 14.59 3.26
N SER A 100 -20.78 13.64 2.40
CA SER A 100 -21.67 13.17 1.31
C SER A 100 -22.29 11.80 1.55
N TYR A 101 -21.74 10.99 2.46
CA TYR A 101 -22.10 9.57 2.65
C TYR A 101 -21.94 8.71 1.39
N CYS A 102 -21.07 9.12 0.45
CA CYS A 102 -20.91 8.49 -0.85
C CYS A 102 -19.55 7.82 -1.03
N CYS A 103 -19.52 6.75 -1.84
CA CYS A 103 -18.32 6.05 -2.27
C CYS A 103 -18.05 6.38 -3.73
N PHE A 104 -17.32 7.43 -4.00
CA PHE A 104 -17.10 7.94 -5.35
C PHE A 104 -16.17 7.07 -6.19
N GLU A 105 -16.31 7.21 -7.51
CA GLU A 105 -15.53 6.52 -8.53
C GLU A 105 -14.06 6.91 -8.51
N HIS A 106 -13.78 8.21 -8.39
CA HIS A 106 -12.44 8.80 -8.34
C HIS A 106 -12.44 10.08 -7.53
N PHE A 107 -11.27 10.66 -7.32
CA PHE A 107 -11.09 11.91 -6.57
C PHE A 107 -10.37 12.95 -7.42
N MET A 108 -10.91 14.16 -7.40
CA MET A 108 -10.36 15.33 -8.08
C MET A 108 -9.22 15.93 -7.26
N ILE A 109 -8.08 16.22 -7.91
CA ILE A 109 -6.88 16.68 -7.22
C ILE A 109 -7.06 18.07 -6.59
N GLU A 110 -7.72 18.96 -7.29
CA GLU A 110 -7.87 20.36 -6.86
C GLU A 110 -8.84 20.52 -5.71
N SER A 111 -10.04 19.96 -5.85
CA SER A 111 -11.08 20.05 -4.82
C SER A 111 -10.89 19.09 -3.67
N ARG A 112 -10.12 18.02 -3.88
CA ARG A 112 -9.99 16.85 -2.98
C ARG A 112 -11.33 16.19 -2.68
N ARG A 113 -12.29 16.31 -3.60
CA ARG A 113 -13.63 15.77 -3.48
C ARG A 113 -13.82 14.59 -4.41
N GLY A 114 -14.70 13.70 -4.02
CA GLY A 114 -15.15 12.62 -4.88
C GLY A 114 -15.87 13.11 -6.12
N ALA A 115 -15.72 12.39 -7.23
CA ALA A 115 -16.35 12.70 -8.52
C ALA A 115 -16.68 11.40 -9.27
N GLY A 116 -17.38 11.56 -10.38
CA GLY A 116 -17.91 10.43 -11.15
C GLY A 116 -19.15 9.83 -10.48
N TRP A 117 -19.28 8.52 -10.57
CA TRP A 117 -20.43 7.82 -9.98
C TRP A 117 -20.32 7.81 -8.44
N HIS A 118 -21.35 8.27 -7.76
CA HIS A 118 -21.35 8.50 -6.31
C HIS A 118 -21.60 7.23 -5.45
N GLN A 119 -21.89 6.11 -6.07
CA GLN A 119 -22.09 4.81 -5.39
C GLN A 119 -21.25 3.71 -6.05
N PHE A 120 -19.94 3.94 -6.14
CA PHE A 120 -19.02 3.02 -6.78
C PHE A 120 -18.12 2.31 -5.76
N SER A 121 -18.72 1.51 -4.87
CA SER A 121 -18.02 0.80 -3.79
C SER A 121 -16.91 -0.14 -4.30
N GLY A 122 -17.04 -0.68 -5.49
CA GLY A 122 -16.00 -1.51 -6.11
C GLY A 122 -14.68 -0.78 -6.28
N LEU A 123 -14.69 0.49 -6.69
CA LEU A 123 -13.49 1.31 -6.83
C LEU A 123 -12.98 1.86 -5.48
N SER A 124 -13.86 1.97 -4.48
CA SER A 124 -13.49 2.39 -3.12
C SER A 124 -13.07 1.23 -2.20
N SER A 125 -13.19 -0.02 -2.65
CA SER A 125 -12.89 -1.21 -1.83
C SER A 125 -11.47 -1.24 -1.23
N PRO A 126 -10.40 -0.67 -1.83
CA PRO A 126 -9.09 -0.60 -1.21
C PRO A 126 -9.06 0.11 0.15
N ILE A 127 -9.99 1.03 0.41
CA ILE A 127 -10.12 1.73 1.69
C ILE A 127 -10.30 0.76 2.86
N VAL A 128 -11.14 -0.25 2.69
CA VAL A 128 -11.38 -1.28 3.72
C VAL A 128 -10.12 -2.09 4.00
N GLN A 129 -9.33 -2.38 2.96
CA GLN A 129 -8.08 -3.10 3.12
C GLN A 129 -7.02 -2.26 3.83
N TRP A 130 -6.86 -0.98 3.49
CA TRP A 130 -5.94 -0.09 4.18
C TRP A 130 -6.33 0.14 5.64
N PHE A 131 -7.63 0.32 5.91
CA PHE A 131 -8.10 0.39 7.29
C PHE A 131 -7.75 -0.89 8.06
N SER A 132 -7.97 -2.06 7.47
CA SER A 132 -7.62 -3.33 8.09
C SER A 132 -6.11 -3.49 8.28
N ALA A 133 -5.32 -3.11 7.26
CA ALA A 133 -3.86 -3.26 7.27
C ALA A 133 -3.16 -2.40 8.34
N TYR A 134 -3.78 -1.29 8.75
CA TYR A 134 -3.16 -0.37 9.70
C TYR A 134 -3.86 -0.29 11.05
N TYR A 135 -5.16 -0.61 11.13
CA TYR A 135 -5.94 -0.28 12.34
C TYR A 135 -6.78 -1.44 12.91
N ARG A 136 -6.95 -2.54 12.17
CA ARG A 136 -7.80 -3.65 12.64
C ARG A 136 -6.96 -4.77 13.25
N PRO A 137 -7.03 -5.01 14.58
CA PRO A 137 -6.39 -6.17 15.21
C PRO A 137 -6.84 -7.49 14.57
N GLY A 138 -5.91 -8.45 14.46
CA GLY A 138 -6.13 -9.72 13.78
C GLY A 138 -5.93 -9.64 12.27
N THR A 139 -5.17 -8.66 11.77
CA THR A 139 -4.88 -8.50 10.34
C THR A 139 -3.39 -8.68 10.07
N LEU A 140 -3.09 -9.51 9.05
CA LEU A 140 -1.76 -9.68 8.47
C LEU A 140 -1.83 -9.26 7.00
N THR A 141 -0.98 -8.31 6.59
CA THR A 141 -0.97 -7.76 5.23
C THR A 141 0.41 -7.88 4.60
N THR A 142 0.45 -8.36 3.37
CA THR A 142 1.67 -8.58 2.58
C THR A 142 1.63 -7.77 1.29
N GLY A 143 2.76 -7.68 0.59
CA GLY A 143 2.85 -7.28 -0.81
C GLY A 143 2.26 -8.34 -1.77
N PHE A 144 2.66 -8.30 -3.04
CA PHE A 144 2.31 -9.30 -4.05
C PHE A 144 3.22 -10.53 -4.01
N ASP A 145 4.48 -10.34 -3.59
CA ASP A 145 5.51 -11.38 -3.59
C ASP A 145 5.54 -12.21 -2.28
N ALA A 146 4.62 -11.98 -1.37
CA ALA A 146 4.50 -12.74 -0.14
C ALA A 146 3.08 -13.30 0.04
N PHE A 147 2.99 -14.63 0.23
CA PHE A 147 1.75 -15.36 0.39
C PHE A 147 1.61 -15.89 1.80
N VAL A 148 0.47 -15.63 2.43
CA VAL A 148 0.13 -16.18 3.73
C VAL A 148 -0.32 -17.64 3.55
N ARG A 149 0.48 -18.59 4.03
CA ARG A 149 0.14 -20.02 4.03
C ARG A 149 -0.74 -20.41 5.19
N HIS A 150 -0.41 -19.88 6.35
CA HIS A 150 -1.09 -20.21 7.59
C HIS A 150 -1.03 -19.05 8.57
N THR A 151 -2.10 -18.87 9.34
CA THR A 151 -2.11 -17.98 10.51
C THR A 151 -2.85 -18.67 11.65
N ASP A 152 -2.30 -18.53 12.85
CA ASP A 152 -2.93 -18.90 14.09
C ASP A 152 -2.93 -17.67 15.02
N TRP A 153 -4.11 -17.15 15.27
CA TRP A 153 -4.34 -15.97 16.10
C TRP A 153 -4.89 -16.38 17.45
N ALA A 154 -4.41 -15.78 18.52
CA ALA A 154 -5.12 -15.84 19.79
C ALA A 154 -6.54 -15.23 19.63
N PRO A 155 -7.55 -15.72 20.37
CA PRO A 155 -8.93 -15.24 20.25
C PRO A 155 -9.08 -13.73 20.48
N ASP A 156 -8.19 -13.13 21.26
CA ASP A 156 -8.13 -11.68 21.54
C ASP A 156 -7.20 -10.91 20.59
N ASN A 157 -6.63 -11.57 19.59
CA ASN A 157 -5.63 -11.02 18.67
C ASN A 157 -4.36 -10.47 19.35
N SER A 158 -4.00 -10.95 20.53
CA SER A 158 -2.77 -10.55 21.23
C SER A 158 -1.52 -11.26 20.71
N THR A 159 -1.69 -12.42 20.07
CA THR A 159 -0.62 -13.31 19.59
C THR A 159 -0.90 -13.72 18.15
N LEU A 160 0.16 -13.87 17.36
CA LEU A 160 0.13 -14.40 16.00
C LEU A 160 1.25 -15.40 15.78
N ASN A 161 0.92 -16.59 15.25
CA ASN A 161 1.86 -17.45 14.56
C ASN A 161 1.48 -17.52 13.08
N ALA A 162 2.43 -17.25 12.20
CA ALA A 162 2.16 -17.29 10.77
C ALA A 162 3.29 -17.95 9.97
N THR A 163 2.91 -18.53 8.84
CA THR A 163 3.84 -19.06 7.83
C THR A 163 3.60 -18.32 6.54
N LEU A 164 4.66 -17.77 5.96
CA LEU A 164 4.64 -16.95 4.75
C LEU A 164 5.57 -17.55 3.71
N ASP A 165 5.15 -17.58 2.45
CA ASP A 165 6.02 -17.88 1.31
C ASP A 165 6.36 -16.59 0.59
N PHE A 166 7.63 -16.29 0.50
CA PHE A 166 8.16 -15.22 -0.33
C PHE A 166 8.61 -15.80 -1.68
N THR A 167 8.15 -15.23 -2.77
CA THR A 167 8.40 -15.72 -4.14
C THR A 167 9.55 -15.01 -4.83
N ALA A 168 10.04 -13.90 -4.27
CA ALA A 168 11.14 -13.12 -4.81
C ALA A 168 12.24 -12.88 -3.76
N ALA A 169 13.47 -12.69 -4.23
CA ALA A 169 14.55 -12.13 -3.45
C ALA A 169 14.37 -10.61 -3.32
N GLY A 170 15.02 -10.01 -2.34
CA GLY A 170 14.99 -8.56 -2.10
C GLY A 170 14.38 -8.18 -0.77
N ARG A 171 13.99 -6.93 -0.64
CA ARG A 171 13.29 -6.45 0.55
C ARG A 171 11.79 -6.69 0.41
N SER A 172 11.18 -7.10 1.49
CA SER A 172 9.72 -7.22 1.56
C SER A 172 9.26 -6.90 2.97
N THR A 173 8.13 -6.21 3.11
CA THR A 173 7.54 -5.85 4.40
C THR A 173 6.17 -6.49 4.56
N VAL A 174 5.96 -6.99 5.77
CA VAL A 174 4.69 -7.54 6.23
C VAL A 174 4.17 -6.65 7.35
N LEU A 175 2.89 -6.29 7.31
CA LEU A 175 2.21 -5.53 8.34
C LEU A 175 1.39 -6.48 9.20
N ALA A 176 1.58 -6.44 10.51
CA ALA A 176 0.80 -7.22 11.47
C ALA A 176 0.14 -6.28 12.48
N VAL A 177 -1.20 -6.31 12.54
CA VAL A 177 -1.97 -5.53 13.51
C VAL A 177 -2.48 -6.45 14.61
N LEU A 178 -2.01 -6.21 15.82
CA LEU A 178 -2.38 -6.95 17.03
C LEU A 178 -3.11 -6.02 18.02
N GLN A 179 -3.60 -6.60 19.12
CA GLN A 179 -4.01 -5.78 20.26
C GLN A 179 -2.84 -4.92 20.77
N PRO A 180 -3.12 -3.67 21.20
CA PRO A 180 -2.12 -2.77 21.77
C PRO A 180 -1.27 -3.41 22.86
N GLY A 181 -0.07 -2.89 23.05
CA GLY A 181 0.89 -3.31 24.07
C GLY A 181 2.22 -3.83 23.49
N SER A 182 3.22 -3.96 24.35
CA SER A 182 4.55 -4.43 23.94
C SER A 182 4.48 -5.82 23.31
N LYS A 183 5.24 -6.01 22.23
CA LYS A 183 5.31 -7.27 21.48
C LYS A 183 6.75 -7.73 21.31
N ALA A 184 6.97 -9.02 21.51
CA ALA A 184 8.18 -9.71 21.12
C ALA A 184 7.95 -10.44 19.80
N VAL A 185 8.91 -10.33 18.87
CA VAL A 185 8.85 -10.96 17.55
C VAL A 185 9.99 -11.92 17.38
N THR A 186 9.69 -13.15 16.96
CA THR A 186 10.67 -14.11 16.47
C THR A 186 10.34 -14.51 15.05
N ALA A 187 11.36 -14.67 14.21
CA ALA A 187 11.19 -15.12 12.84
C ALA A 187 12.30 -16.13 12.48
N SER A 188 12.01 -17.05 11.55
CA SER A 188 12.97 -18.06 11.08
C SER A 188 14.10 -17.47 10.24
N VAL A 189 13.94 -16.23 9.76
CA VAL A 189 14.99 -15.45 9.11
C VAL A 189 15.07 -14.06 9.75
N PRO A 190 16.22 -13.37 9.72
CA PRO A 190 16.34 -12.04 10.28
C PRO A 190 15.35 -11.05 9.66
N CYS A 191 14.71 -10.25 10.51
CA CYS A 191 13.88 -9.13 10.07
C CYS A 191 14.10 -7.90 10.96
N THR A 192 13.90 -6.73 10.37
CA THR A 192 13.79 -5.48 11.13
C THR A 192 12.34 -5.29 11.53
N VAL A 193 12.10 -5.03 12.82
CA VAL A 193 10.77 -4.78 13.37
C VAL A 193 10.66 -3.32 13.74
N THR A 194 9.66 -2.64 13.20
CA THR A 194 9.32 -1.26 13.52
C THR A 194 7.88 -1.20 14.01
N THR A 195 7.63 -0.44 15.08
CA THR A 195 6.27 -0.16 15.56
C THR A 195 5.87 1.22 15.06
N ARG A 196 4.90 1.29 14.14
CA ARG A 196 4.44 2.58 13.61
C ARG A 196 3.49 3.28 14.58
N HIS A 197 2.58 2.54 15.16
CA HIS A 197 1.73 2.95 16.28
C HIS A 197 1.43 1.73 17.16
N ASP A 198 0.85 1.93 18.33
CA ASP A 198 0.57 0.85 19.25
C ASP A 198 -0.34 -0.22 18.61
N GLY A 199 0.14 -1.46 18.59
CA GLY A 199 -0.50 -2.60 17.94
C GLY A 199 -0.12 -2.85 16.49
N LEU A 200 0.51 -1.92 15.76
CA LEU A 200 0.97 -2.16 14.39
C LEU A 200 2.48 -2.39 14.34
N LEU A 201 2.86 -3.57 13.86
CA LEU A 201 4.23 -3.96 13.58
C LEU A 201 4.49 -4.03 12.08
N GLU A 202 5.61 -3.46 11.66
CA GLU A 202 6.17 -3.55 10.30
C GLU A 202 7.38 -4.48 10.36
N LEU A 203 7.27 -5.65 9.75
CA LEU A 203 8.35 -6.64 9.70
C LEU A 203 8.99 -6.60 8.32
N THR A 204 10.20 -6.04 8.23
CA THR A 204 10.93 -5.93 6.97
C THR A 204 12.01 -6.98 6.89
N PHE A 205 11.92 -7.84 5.90
CA PHE A 205 12.85 -8.91 5.56
C PHE A 205 13.81 -8.45 4.45
N ALA A 206 15.03 -8.95 4.47
CA ALA A 206 15.98 -8.90 3.36
C ALA A 206 16.30 -10.33 2.96
N LEU A 207 15.82 -10.76 1.80
CA LEU A 207 15.83 -12.15 1.36
C LEU A 207 16.78 -12.34 0.18
N ASP A 208 17.68 -13.30 0.28
CA ASP A 208 18.65 -13.63 -0.79
C ASP A 208 18.00 -14.47 -1.91
N ALA A 209 16.92 -15.18 -1.58
CA ALA A 209 16.19 -16.07 -2.50
C ALA A 209 14.74 -16.26 -2.03
N PRO A 210 13.84 -16.75 -2.91
CA PRO A 210 12.52 -17.23 -2.50
C PRO A 210 12.64 -18.23 -1.34
N CYS A 211 11.81 -18.07 -0.31
CA CYS A 211 11.85 -18.93 0.88
C CYS A 211 10.53 -18.91 1.65
N THR A 212 10.35 -19.90 2.51
CA THR A 212 9.27 -19.94 3.50
C THR A 212 9.78 -19.39 4.83
N VAL A 213 9.05 -18.46 5.42
CA VAL A 213 9.35 -17.82 6.68
C VAL A 213 8.25 -18.09 7.69
N THR A 214 8.63 -18.48 8.91
CA THR A 214 7.70 -18.51 10.05
C THR A 214 7.95 -17.30 10.93
N ILE A 215 6.86 -16.69 11.41
CA ILE A 215 6.89 -15.60 12.39
C ILE A 215 6.04 -15.95 13.59
N SER A 216 6.47 -15.50 14.75
CA SER A 216 5.73 -15.63 16.01
C SER A 216 5.79 -14.29 16.75
N ILE A 217 4.62 -13.76 17.14
CA ILE A 217 4.48 -12.48 17.82
C ILE A 217 3.70 -12.70 19.11
N HIS A 218 4.29 -12.29 20.23
CA HIS A 218 3.71 -12.45 21.58
C HIS A 218 3.73 -11.13 22.35
N PRO A 219 2.90 -10.99 23.41
CA PRO A 219 3.02 -9.91 24.39
C PRO A 219 4.40 -9.81 25.02
#